data_f2d5cfbb7259b028d923fa3ecd759f3d
#
_entry.id   f2d5cfbb7259b028d923fa3ecd759f3d
#
_cell.length_a   1.000
_cell.length_b   1.000
_cell.length_c   1.000
_cell.angle_alpha   90.00
_cell.angle_beta   90.00
_cell.angle_gamma   90.00
#
_symmetry.space_group_name_H-M   'P 1'
#
loop_
_entity.id
_entity.type
_entity.pdbx_description
1 polymer ?
#
loop_
_entity_poly.entity_id
_entity_poly.type
_entity_poly.pdbx_seq_one_letter_code
_entity_poly.pdbx_strand_id
1 'polypeptide(L)'
;MALKEDYLSGQVLLIDKPLNWTSFQVVNKLRWEIRQAFNIKKIKVGHAGTLDPLATGLLVICTGKMTKQIDTFQGQIKAYTGTIVLGSTTPSYDLETEINETFPVSHITEASINQATKQFIGDIQQYPPVFSALKKDGKRLYEFARAGETVEIKPRTVHISEFEITKIDTSAALNTGSINIGFRVVCSKGTYIRSLANDFGKALNSGAHLSALRRTKIGDFDVDNSVTIENFIKNLHME
;
A
#
# COMPACT_ATOMS: atom_id res chain seq x y z
N MET A 1 -6.92 22.41 -19.78
CA MET A 1 -5.73 22.65 -18.94
C MET A 1 -6.19 23.23 -17.62
N ALA A 2 -5.71 22.74 -16.47
CA ALA A 2 -6.09 23.31 -15.17
C ALA A 2 -5.39 24.65 -14.97
N LEU A 3 -6.15 25.64 -14.51
CA LEU A 3 -5.65 26.99 -14.24
C LEU A 3 -5.13 27.11 -12.80
N LYS A 4 -4.40 28.16 -12.51
CA LYS A 4 -3.90 28.49 -11.16
C LYS A 4 -5.03 28.47 -10.12
N GLU A 5 -6.16 29.07 -10.45
CA GLU A 5 -7.36 29.18 -9.63
C GLU A 5 -7.93 27.80 -9.29
N ASP A 6 -7.86 26.84 -10.21
CA ASP A 6 -8.35 25.48 -10.02
C ASP A 6 -7.56 24.78 -8.90
N TYR A 7 -6.23 24.89 -8.91
CA TYR A 7 -5.39 24.30 -7.85
C TYR A 7 -5.59 24.97 -6.49
N LEU A 8 -5.85 26.28 -6.45
CA LEU A 8 -6.10 27.03 -5.21
C LEU A 8 -7.50 26.78 -4.65
N SER A 9 -8.51 26.72 -5.53
CA SER A 9 -9.89 26.39 -5.15
C SER A 9 -10.01 24.94 -4.70
N GLY A 10 -9.22 24.05 -5.30
CA GLY A 10 -9.03 22.65 -4.89
C GLY A 10 -9.33 21.64 -5.99
N GLN A 11 -8.36 20.79 -6.25
CA GLN A 11 -8.46 19.69 -7.20
C GLN A 11 -8.19 18.34 -6.53
N VAL A 12 -8.76 17.29 -7.11
CA VAL A 12 -8.41 15.89 -6.85
C VAL A 12 -7.58 15.42 -8.03
N LEU A 13 -6.34 15.01 -7.76
CA LEU A 13 -5.40 14.50 -8.75
C LEU A 13 -5.20 13.01 -8.49
N LEU A 14 -5.30 12.21 -9.53
CA LEU A 14 -5.04 10.77 -9.48
C LEU A 14 -3.63 10.53 -10.01
N ILE A 15 -2.74 10.08 -9.14
CA ILE A 15 -1.32 9.88 -9.46
C ILE A 15 -0.98 8.40 -9.33
N ASP A 16 -0.37 7.84 -10.36
CA ASP A 16 0.28 6.53 -10.28
C ASP A 16 1.63 6.68 -9.56
N LYS A 17 1.68 6.29 -8.29
CA LYS A 17 2.89 6.39 -7.49
C LYS A 17 3.93 5.37 -7.98
N PRO A 18 5.11 5.80 -8.40
CA PRO A 18 6.15 4.87 -8.80
C PRO A 18 6.75 4.13 -7.60
N LEU A 19 7.43 3.02 -7.91
CA LEU A 19 8.23 2.25 -6.94
C LEU A 19 9.32 3.12 -6.32
N ASN A 20 9.70 2.81 -5.09
CA ASN A 20 10.75 3.49 -4.31
C ASN A 20 10.48 4.97 -3.96
N TRP A 21 9.25 5.44 -4.16
CA TRP A 21 8.83 6.76 -3.71
C TRP A 21 7.92 6.65 -2.49
N THR A 22 8.15 7.49 -1.50
CA THR A 22 7.17 7.70 -0.42
C THR A 22 6.01 8.55 -0.92
N SER A 23 4.81 8.36 -0.37
CA SER A 23 3.66 9.22 -0.65
C SER A 23 3.95 10.70 -0.36
N PHE A 24 4.79 10.99 0.63
CA PHE A 24 5.19 12.36 0.98
C PHE A 24 6.12 12.99 -0.06
N GLN A 25 7.04 12.22 -0.66
CA GLN A 25 7.88 12.71 -1.76
C GLN A 25 7.01 13.09 -2.97
N VAL A 26 5.99 12.29 -3.31
CA VAL A 26 5.04 12.63 -4.37
C VAL A 26 4.33 13.96 -4.07
N VAL A 27 3.76 14.11 -2.87
CA VAL A 27 3.11 15.37 -2.44
C VAL A 27 4.06 16.56 -2.57
N ASN A 28 5.31 16.42 -2.12
CA ASN A 28 6.29 17.51 -2.18
C ASN A 28 6.67 17.86 -3.62
N LYS A 29 6.86 16.85 -4.48
CA LYS A 29 7.19 17.08 -5.89
C LYS A 29 6.07 17.81 -6.60
N LEU A 30 4.81 17.34 -6.48
CA LEU A 30 3.67 18.00 -7.12
C LEU A 30 3.45 19.42 -6.57
N ARG A 31 3.57 19.60 -5.24
CA ARG A 31 3.47 20.93 -4.62
C ARG A 31 4.50 21.88 -5.17
N TRP A 32 5.73 21.44 -5.34
CA TRP A 32 6.82 22.24 -5.88
C TRP A 32 6.54 22.63 -7.34
N GLU A 33 6.18 21.67 -8.19
CA GLU A 33 5.90 21.89 -9.60
C GLU A 33 4.73 22.88 -9.81
N ILE A 34 3.61 22.70 -9.10
CA ILE A 34 2.46 23.61 -9.16
C ILE A 34 2.87 25.04 -8.75
N ARG A 35 3.70 25.15 -7.70
CA ARG A 35 4.19 26.48 -7.26
C ARG A 35 5.07 27.15 -8.30
N GLN A 36 5.94 26.40 -8.97
CA GLN A 36 6.82 26.94 -10.03
C GLN A 36 5.99 27.36 -11.25
N ALA A 37 5.14 26.46 -11.75
CA ALA A 37 4.36 26.71 -12.98
C ALA A 37 3.47 27.96 -12.87
N PHE A 38 2.89 28.21 -11.71
CA PHE A 38 1.92 29.31 -11.53
C PHE A 38 2.43 30.47 -10.65
N ASN A 39 3.70 30.49 -10.29
CA ASN A 39 4.29 31.48 -9.38
C ASN A 39 3.48 31.64 -8.08
N ILE A 40 3.11 30.52 -7.43
CA ILE A 40 2.32 30.50 -6.19
C ILE A 40 3.25 30.43 -4.98
N LYS A 41 3.18 31.41 -4.08
CA LYS A 41 3.98 31.43 -2.85
C LYS A 41 3.62 30.27 -1.91
N LYS A 42 2.33 29.92 -1.78
CA LYS A 42 1.85 28.89 -0.85
C LYS A 42 0.61 28.18 -1.37
N ILE A 43 0.63 26.85 -1.37
CA ILE A 43 -0.54 26.00 -1.69
C ILE A 43 -0.57 24.81 -0.74
N LYS A 44 -1.77 24.40 -0.30
CA LYS A 44 -1.98 23.16 0.43
C LYS A 44 -2.02 22.01 -0.57
N VAL A 45 -1.26 20.95 -0.30
CA VAL A 45 -1.28 19.68 -1.05
C VAL A 45 -1.13 18.56 -0.05
N GLY A 46 -1.99 17.54 -0.15
CA GLY A 46 -1.96 16.36 0.71
C GLY A 46 -2.47 15.12 -0.02
N HIS A 47 -2.31 13.94 0.56
CA HIS A 47 -2.75 12.67 -0.02
C HIS A 47 -3.79 11.95 0.85
N ALA A 48 -4.66 11.17 0.22
CA ALA A 48 -5.69 10.37 0.87
C ALA A 48 -5.25 8.90 1.02
N GLY A 49 -4.40 8.64 1.99
CA GLY A 49 -3.92 7.29 2.34
C GLY A 49 -2.51 6.98 1.83
N THR A 50 -1.63 6.73 2.79
CA THR A 50 -0.23 6.38 2.54
C THR A 50 -0.11 5.09 1.73
N LEU A 51 0.84 5.08 0.78
CA LEU A 51 1.43 3.89 0.20
C LEU A 51 2.88 3.80 0.66
N ASP A 52 3.31 2.59 1.01
CA ASP A 52 4.69 2.31 1.37
C ASP A 52 5.63 2.55 0.18
N PRO A 53 6.95 2.75 0.40
CA PRO A 53 7.90 2.98 -0.70
C PRO A 53 7.89 1.87 -1.74
N LEU A 54 7.80 0.61 -1.31
CA LEU A 54 7.78 -0.57 -2.18
C LEU A 54 6.41 -0.87 -2.82
N ALA A 55 5.37 -0.11 -2.46
CA ALA A 55 4.07 -0.20 -3.13
C ALA A 55 3.95 0.82 -4.26
N THR A 56 3.21 0.46 -5.31
CA THR A 56 2.90 1.33 -6.46
C THR A 56 1.40 1.61 -6.56
N GLY A 57 1.00 2.39 -7.55
CA GLY A 57 -0.40 2.54 -7.93
C GLY A 57 -1.06 3.81 -7.39
N LEU A 58 -2.36 3.77 -7.34
CA LEU A 58 -3.21 4.96 -7.15
C LEU A 58 -2.92 5.69 -5.84
N LEU A 59 -2.49 6.93 -5.96
CA LEU A 59 -2.38 7.89 -4.86
C LEU A 59 -3.27 9.10 -5.17
N VAL A 60 -4.35 9.25 -4.41
CA VAL A 60 -5.25 10.40 -4.53
C VAL A 60 -4.62 11.59 -3.81
N ILE A 61 -4.35 12.66 -4.57
CA ILE A 61 -3.78 13.91 -4.10
C ILE A 61 -4.85 14.99 -4.13
N CYS A 62 -4.96 15.76 -3.05
CA CYS A 62 -5.86 16.90 -2.95
C CYS A 62 -5.06 18.18 -2.87
N THR A 63 -5.51 19.23 -3.59
CA THR A 63 -4.93 20.58 -3.54
C THR A 63 -5.89 21.59 -2.92
N GLY A 64 -5.40 22.75 -2.52
CA GLY A 64 -6.20 23.88 -2.08
C GLY A 64 -7.26 23.51 -1.01
N LYS A 65 -8.50 23.94 -1.26
CA LYS A 65 -9.64 23.68 -0.36
C LYS A 65 -10.03 22.19 -0.31
N MET A 66 -9.75 21.43 -1.39
CA MET A 66 -10.06 19.98 -1.46
C MET A 66 -9.26 19.15 -0.44
N THR A 67 -8.17 19.69 0.13
CA THR A 67 -7.45 19.02 1.22
C THR A 67 -8.32 18.74 2.46
N LYS A 68 -9.46 19.44 2.62
CA LYS A 68 -10.45 19.18 3.67
C LYS A 68 -11.22 17.85 3.45
N GLN A 69 -11.21 17.32 2.23
CA GLN A 69 -11.90 16.07 1.86
C GLN A 69 -11.00 14.83 1.97
N ILE A 70 -9.73 15.00 2.37
CA ILE A 70 -8.75 13.90 2.46
C ILE A 70 -9.29 12.74 3.32
N ASP A 71 -9.88 13.04 4.47
CA ASP A 71 -10.40 12.01 5.38
C ASP A 71 -11.57 11.22 4.77
N THR A 72 -12.41 11.87 3.97
CA THR A 72 -13.50 11.24 3.21
C THR A 72 -12.94 10.22 2.21
N PHE A 73 -11.97 10.59 1.39
CA PHE A 73 -11.34 9.69 0.43
C PHE A 73 -10.53 8.59 1.14
N GLN A 74 -9.85 8.94 2.24
CA GLN A 74 -9.13 7.97 3.05
C GLN A 74 -10.06 6.94 3.70
N GLY A 75 -11.31 7.32 3.96
CA GLY A 75 -12.35 6.45 4.53
C GLY A 75 -12.85 5.36 3.58
N GLN A 76 -12.69 5.54 2.27
CA GLN A 76 -13.27 4.66 1.25
C GLN A 76 -12.59 3.28 1.21
N ILE A 77 -13.27 2.31 0.57
CA ILE A 77 -12.76 0.96 0.27
C ILE A 77 -11.59 1.07 -0.70
N LYS A 78 -10.62 0.16 -0.58
CA LYS A 78 -9.45 0.05 -1.46
C LYS A 78 -9.39 -1.31 -2.10
N ALA A 79 -8.90 -1.35 -3.35
CA ALA A 79 -8.50 -2.58 -3.99
C ALA A 79 -6.98 -2.58 -4.24
N TYR A 80 -6.39 -3.76 -4.07
CA TYR A 80 -4.98 -3.99 -4.29
C TYR A 80 -4.78 -5.26 -5.10
N THR A 81 -3.70 -5.28 -5.88
CA THR A 81 -3.10 -6.48 -6.45
C THR A 81 -1.66 -6.58 -6.00
N GLY A 82 -1.08 -7.77 -6.06
CA GLY A 82 0.32 -7.94 -5.65
C GLY A 82 0.76 -9.38 -5.69
N THR A 83 1.92 -9.63 -5.09
CA THR A 83 2.50 -10.96 -4.97
C THR A 83 2.89 -11.23 -3.52
N ILE A 84 2.41 -12.33 -2.99
CA ILE A 84 2.83 -12.91 -1.72
C ILE A 84 3.84 -14.02 -2.04
N VAL A 85 4.96 -14.06 -1.34
CA VAL A 85 5.96 -15.13 -1.39
C VAL A 85 5.80 -15.99 -0.15
N LEU A 86 5.44 -17.26 -0.34
CA LEU A 86 5.41 -18.28 0.72
C LEU A 86 6.79 -18.93 0.86
N GLY A 87 7.12 -19.37 2.07
CA GLY A 87 8.35 -20.09 2.39
C GLY A 87 9.40 -19.24 3.10
N SER A 88 9.13 -17.95 3.33
CA SER A 88 10.05 -17.10 4.09
C SER A 88 9.33 -15.91 4.72
N THR A 89 9.92 -15.36 5.78
CA THR A 89 9.43 -14.13 6.43
C THR A 89 10.48 -13.03 6.38
N THR A 90 10.00 -11.80 6.53
CA THR A 90 10.82 -10.61 6.78
C THR A 90 10.24 -9.83 7.97
N PRO A 91 11.03 -9.11 8.76
CA PRO A 91 10.53 -8.32 9.89
C PRO A 91 9.53 -7.22 9.49
N SER A 92 9.64 -6.68 8.27
CA SER A 92 8.73 -5.66 7.73
C SER A 92 7.48 -6.24 7.05
N TYR A 93 7.43 -7.57 6.84
CA TYR A 93 6.43 -8.30 6.06
C TYR A 93 6.42 -7.94 4.56
N ASP A 94 7.49 -7.29 4.09
CA ASP A 94 7.80 -6.98 2.70
C ASP A 94 9.32 -7.00 2.48
N LEU A 95 9.80 -6.52 1.34
CA LEU A 95 11.24 -6.50 1.00
C LEU A 95 11.97 -5.22 1.49
N GLU A 96 11.41 -4.44 2.42
CA GLU A 96 12.14 -3.34 3.10
C GLU A 96 13.24 -3.91 4.00
N THR A 97 13.03 -5.11 4.55
CA THR A 97 14.03 -5.84 5.36
C THR A 97 14.36 -7.18 4.71
N GLU A 98 15.55 -7.70 5.02
CA GLU A 98 15.99 -9.01 4.53
C GLU A 98 15.20 -10.17 5.13
N ILE A 99 15.24 -11.33 4.47
CA ILE A 99 14.64 -12.58 4.97
C ILE A 99 15.32 -12.97 6.28
N ASN A 100 14.52 -13.20 7.31
CA ASN A 100 15.00 -13.61 8.64
C ASN A 100 14.74 -15.08 8.96
N GLU A 101 13.70 -15.69 8.35
CA GLU A 101 13.37 -17.10 8.56
C GLU A 101 12.88 -17.74 7.27
N THR A 102 13.12 -19.05 7.11
CA THR A 102 12.63 -19.86 5.99
C THR A 102 11.79 -21.04 6.50
N PHE A 103 10.81 -21.45 5.70
CA PHE A 103 9.82 -22.45 6.04
C PHE A 103 9.63 -23.44 4.89
N PRO A 104 9.30 -24.73 5.16
CA PRO A 104 8.95 -25.66 4.11
C PRO A 104 7.66 -25.24 3.40
N VAL A 105 7.57 -25.53 2.10
CA VAL A 105 6.38 -25.28 1.25
C VAL A 105 5.84 -26.56 0.59
N SER A 106 6.51 -27.72 0.76
CA SER A 106 6.16 -28.98 0.10
C SER A 106 4.78 -29.53 0.47
N HIS A 107 4.25 -29.12 1.63
CA HIS A 107 2.90 -29.50 2.11
C HIS A 107 1.80 -28.57 1.58
N ILE A 108 2.17 -27.45 0.94
CA ILE A 108 1.23 -26.44 0.46
C ILE A 108 0.70 -26.85 -0.92
N THR A 109 -0.60 -26.94 -1.05
CA THR A 109 -1.31 -27.27 -2.29
C THR A 109 -2.18 -26.10 -2.74
N GLU A 110 -2.58 -26.07 -4.03
CA GLU A 110 -3.52 -25.09 -4.53
C GLU A 110 -4.84 -25.11 -3.72
N ALA A 111 -5.32 -26.29 -3.35
CA ALA A 111 -6.52 -26.43 -2.52
C ALA A 111 -6.35 -25.77 -1.13
N SER A 112 -5.20 -25.97 -0.47
CA SER A 112 -4.91 -25.34 0.84
C SER A 112 -4.79 -23.83 0.73
N ILE A 113 -4.17 -23.30 -0.34
CA ILE A 113 -4.06 -21.88 -0.64
C ILE A 113 -5.46 -21.26 -0.76
N ASN A 114 -6.33 -21.81 -1.63
CA ASN A 114 -7.69 -21.33 -1.83
C ASN A 114 -8.58 -21.49 -0.59
N GLN A 115 -8.38 -22.50 0.23
CA GLN A 115 -9.10 -22.66 1.49
C GLN A 115 -8.65 -21.63 2.54
N ALA A 116 -7.37 -21.31 2.59
CA ALA A 116 -6.82 -20.34 3.56
C ALA A 116 -7.36 -18.92 3.33
N THR A 117 -7.63 -18.49 2.09
CA THR A 117 -8.18 -17.15 1.83
C THR A 117 -9.52 -16.92 2.51
N LYS A 118 -10.36 -17.95 2.67
CA LYS A 118 -11.69 -17.84 3.27
C LYS A 118 -11.67 -17.37 4.71
N GLN A 119 -10.56 -17.62 5.44
CA GLN A 119 -10.40 -17.20 6.84
C GLN A 119 -10.22 -15.69 6.98
N PHE A 120 -9.88 -15.01 5.89
CA PHE A 120 -9.62 -13.56 5.87
C PHE A 120 -10.77 -12.75 5.28
N ILE A 121 -11.88 -13.40 4.87
CA ILE A 121 -13.07 -12.70 4.36
C ILE A 121 -13.96 -12.27 5.52
N GLY A 122 -14.50 -11.04 5.46
CA GLY A 122 -15.31 -10.45 6.51
C GLY A 122 -14.49 -9.62 7.49
N ASP A 123 -14.98 -9.52 8.72
CA ASP A 123 -14.31 -8.77 9.79
C ASP A 123 -13.23 -9.63 10.45
N ILE A 124 -12.00 -9.15 10.40
CA ILE A 124 -10.84 -9.83 11.00
C ILE A 124 -10.12 -8.93 12.00
N GLN A 125 -9.48 -9.55 12.99
CA GLN A 125 -8.55 -8.85 13.87
C GLN A 125 -7.15 -8.86 13.25
N GLN A 126 -6.60 -7.70 12.97
CA GLN A 126 -5.30 -7.55 12.35
C GLN A 126 -4.36 -6.74 13.22
N TYR A 127 -3.15 -7.23 13.43
CA TYR A 127 -2.06 -6.49 14.05
C TYR A 127 -1.32 -5.66 12.99
N PRO A 128 -1.26 -4.32 13.15
CA PRO A 128 -0.40 -3.49 12.30
C PRO A 128 1.06 -3.95 12.37
N PRO A 129 1.82 -3.86 11.26
CA PRO A 129 3.23 -4.18 11.31
C PRO A 129 3.99 -3.16 12.15
N VAL A 130 5.06 -3.59 12.82
CA VAL A 130 5.93 -2.68 13.60
C VAL A 130 6.54 -1.62 12.68
N PHE A 131 6.89 -2.00 11.45
CA PHE A 131 7.35 -1.08 10.40
C PHE A 131 6.18 -0.29 9.80
N SER A 132 5.53 0.56 10.60
CA SER A 132 4.42 1.40 10.15
C SER A 132 4.50 2.83 10.66
N ALA A 133 3.77 3.74 10.02
CA ALA A 133 3.71 5.15 10.38
C ALA A 133 2.74 5.46 11.53
N LEU A 134 2.12 4.45 12.14
CA LEU A 134 1.30 4.61 13.34
C LEU A 134 2.13 5.21 14.46
N LYS A 135 1.51 6.08 15.26
CA LYS A 135 2.16 6.69 16.41
C LYS A 135 1.74 6.00 17.71
N LYS A 136 2.72 5.76 18.58
CA LYS A 136 2.54 5.44 19.98
C LYS A 136 3.42 6.38 20.80
N ASP A 137 2.86 7.04 21.78
CA ASP A 137 3.55 7.98 22.67
C ASP A 137 4.33 9.09 21.91
N GLY A 138 3.75 9.56 20.79
CA GLY A 138 4.31 10.63 19.95
C GLY A 138 5.35 10.17 18.92
N LYS A 139 5.96 8.98 19.09
CA LYS A 139 6.96 8.38 18.21
C LYS A 139 6.29 7.40 17.22
N ARG A 140 6.78 7.26 16.00
CA ARG A 140 6.23 6.33 15.00
C ARG A 140 6.72 4.90 15.26
N LEU A 141 5.88 3.89 14.97
CA LEU A 141 6.23 2.48 15.21
C LEU A 141 7.51 2.06 14.49
N TYR A 142 7.73 2.48 13.25
CA TYR A 142 8.96 2.15 12.53
C TYR A 142 10.24 2.72 13.20
N GLU A 143 10.13 3.79 13.98
CA GLU A 143 11.27 4.36 14.73
C GLU A 143 11.67 3.45 15.90
N PHE A 144 10.68 2.83 16.56
CA PHE A 144 10.91 1.79 17.57
C PHE A 144 11.54 0.54 16.92
N ALA A 145 10.99 0.07 15.79
CA ALA A 145 11.51 -1.09 15.08
C ALA A 145 13.00 -0.93 14.71
N ARG A 146 13.37 0.23 14.16
CA ARG A 146 14.76 0.54 13.79
C ARG A 146 15.70 0.69 14.99
N ALA A 147 15.15 1.05 16.14
CA ALA A 147 15.91 1.13 17.40
C ALA A 147 16.00 -0.24 18.11
N GLY A 148 15.37 -1.30 17.59
CA GLY A 148 15.29 -2.61 18.24
C GLY A 148 14.42 -2.61 19.51
N GLU A 149 13.58 -1.59 19.69
CA GLU A 149 12.69 -1.44 20.83
C GLU A 149 11.40 -2.24 20.64
N THR A 150 11.01 -3.05 21.62
CA THR A 150 9.73 -3.79 21.61
C THR A 150 8.58 -2.85 21.96
N VAL A 151 7.53 -2.88 21.14
CA VAL A 151 6.31 -2.08 21.35
C VAL A 151 5.08 -2.96 21.30
N GLU A 152 4.24 -2.88 22.33
CA GLU A 152 2.94 -3.52 22.31
C GLU A 152 2.04 -2.82 21.29
N ILE A 153 1.55 -3.57 20.31
CA ILE A 153 0.63 -3.09 19.26
C ILE A 153 -0.72 -3.76 19.48
N LYS A 154 -1.78 -2.95 19.60
CA LYS A 154 -3.14 -3.46 19.72
C LYS A 154 -3.69 -3.86 18.35
N PRO A 155 -4.41 -4.98 18.27
CA PRO A 155 -5.10 -5.35 17.04
C PRO A 155 -6.21 -4.34 16.73
N ARG A 156 -6.62 -4.31 15.49
CA ARG A 156 -7.77 -3.54 15.01
C ARG A 156 -8.67 -4.41 14.16
N THR A 157 -9.96 -4.16 14.21
CA THR A 157 -10.91 -4.78 13.29
C THR A 157 -10.80 -4.10 11.93
N VAL A 158 -10.61 -4.90 10.88
CA VAL A 158 -10.66 -4.48 9.48
C VAL A 158 -11.59 -5.42 8.72
N HIS A 159 -12.17 -4.91 7.64
CA HIS A 159 -13.07 -5.70 6.80
C HIS A 159 -12.41 -5.99 5.46
N ILE A 160 -12.41 -7.26 5.05
CA ILE A 160 -11.97 -7.71 3.75
C ILE A 160 -13.18 -8.31 3.03
N SER A 161 -13.63 -7.65 1.96
CA SER A 161 -14.78 -8.13 1.19
C SER A 161 -14.40 -9.15 0.12
N GLU A 162 -13.14 -9.10 -0.37
CA GLU A 162 -12.63 -10.02 -1.38
C GLU A 162 -11.16 -10.33 -1.10
N PHE A 163 -10.79 -11.60 -1.20
CA PHE A 163 -9.39 -12.06 -1.24
C PHE A 163 -9.31 -13.21 -2.24
N GLU A 164 -8.87 -12.90 -3.45
CA GLU A 164 -8.80 -13.81 -4.59
C GLU A 164 -7.34 -14.12 -4.92
N ILE A 165 -7.04 -15.39 -5.22
CA ILE A 165 -5.77 -15.82 -5.77
C ILE A 165 -5.86 -15.77 -7.29
N THR A 166 -5.03 -14.95 -7.91
CA THR A 166 -5.04 -14.72 -9.36
C THR A 166 -4.01 -15.57 -10.11
N LYS A 167 -2.96 -16.01 -9.39
CA LYS A 167 -1.90 -16.86 -9.96
C LYS A 167 -1.20 -17.63 -8.83
N ILE A 168 -0.84 -18.89 -9.11
CA ILE A 168 0.07 -19.68 -8.27
C ILE A 168 1.26 -20.06 -9.14
N ASP A 169 2.47 -19.67 -8.73
CA ASP A 169 3.70 -19.97 -9.44
C ASP A 169 4.64 -20.75 -8.50
N THR A 170 4.76 -22.04 -8.78
CA THR A 170 5.59 -22.98 -8.05
C THR A 170 6.97 -23.21 -8.70
N SER A 171 7.30 -22.49 -9.77
CA SER A 171 8.55 -22.69 -10.52
C SER A 171 9.80 -22.48 -9.67
N ALA A 172 9.72 -21.64 -8.65
CA ALA A 172 10.80 -21.40 -7.70
C ALA A 172 10.85 -22.42 -6.54
N ALA A 173 9.83 -23.27 -6.36
CA ALA A 173 9.73 -24.17 -5.20
C ALA A 173 10.89 -25.16 -5.12
N LEU A 174 11.35 -25.67 -6.27
CA LEU A 174 12.47 -26.63 -6.35
C LEU A 174 13.85 -25.96 -6.15
N ASN A 175 13.97 -24.67 -6.49
CA ASN A 175 15.27 -23.97 -6.49
C ASN A 175 15.45 -23.13 -5.23
N THR A 176 14.42 -22.38 -4.81
CA THR A 176 14.47 -21.44 -3.68
C THR A 176 13.60 -21.86 -2.50
N GLY A 177 12.82 -22.94 -2.64
CA GLY A 177 11.86 -23.37 -1.60
C GLY A 177 10.71 -22.36 -1.40
N SER A 178 10.33 -21.60 -2.42
CA SER A 178 9.30 -20.58 -2.32
C SER A 178 8.19 -20.74 -3.36
N ILE A 179 6.97 -20.31 -3.04
CA ILE A 179 5.82 -20.25 -3.96
C ILE A 179 5.37 -18.80 -4.09
N ASN A 180 5.26 -18.30 -5.33
CA ASN A 180 4.77 -16.96 -5.59
C ASN A 180 3.26 -16.98 -5.83
N ILE A 181 2.52 -16.21 -5.07
CA ILE A 181 1.06 -16.11 -5.10
C ILE A 181 0.65 -14.73 -5.57
N GLY A 182 0.14 -14.64 -6.80
CA GLY A 182 -0.55 -13.45 -7.28
C GLY A 182 -1.92 -13.33 -6.62
N PHE A 183 -2.30 -12.15 -6.15
CA PHE A 183 -3.57 -11.94 -5.47
C PHE A 183 -4.24 -10.63 -5.85
N ARG A 184 -5.56 -10.59 -5.61
CA ARG A 184 -6.38 -9.38 -5.55
C ARG A 184 -7.11 -9.35 -4.22
N VAL A 185 -7.16 -8.17 -3.58
CA VAL A 185 -7.89 -7.98 -2.31
C VAL A 185 -8.67 -6.66 -2.36
N VAL A 186 -9.90 -6.69 -1.81
CA VAL A 186 -10.74 -5.51 -1.58
C VAL A 186 -11.01 -5.40 -0.09
N CYS A 187 -10.69 -4.22 0.50
CA CYS A 187 -10.71 -4.08 1.95
C CYS A 187 -11.05 -2.66 2.41
N SER A 188 -11.44 -2.55 3.67
CA SER A 188 -11.70 -1.30 4.36
C SER A 188 -10.42 -0.48 4.61
N LYS A 189 -10.62 0.78 4.98
CA LYS A 189 -9.52 1.64 5.46
C LYS A 189 -8.77 1.00 6.64
N GLY A 190 -7.46 1.22 6.69
CA GLY A 190 -6.63 0.78 7.81
C GLY A 190 -6.14 -0.67 7.71
N THR A 191 -6.56 -1.42 6.68
CA THR A 191 -6.05 -2.75 6.40
C THR A 191 -4.60 -2.67 5.93
N TYR A 192 -3.71 -3.44 6.57
CA TYR A 192 -2.32 -3.62 6.18
C TYR A 192 -2.17 -4.89 5.33
N ILE A 193 -1.91 -4.72 4.05
CA ILE A 193 -1.76 -5.87 3.13
C ILE A 193 -0.49 -6.66 3.49
N ARG A 194 0.53 -6.04 4.05
CA ARG A 194 1.73 -6.69 4.59
C ARG A 194 1.39 -7.65 5.74
N SER A 195 0.56 -7.21 6.69
CA SER A 195 0.09 -8.07 7.78
C SER A 195 -0.77 -9.22 7.24
N LEU A 196 -1.65 -8.94 6.25
CA LEU A 196 -2.45 -9.98 5.59
C LEU A 196 -1.55 -11.05 4.97
N ALA A 197 -0.47 -10.67 4.27
CA ALA A 197 0.47 -11.61 3.69
C ALA A 197 1.16 -12.49 4.77
N ASN A 198 1.65 -11.87 5.84
CA ASN A 198 2.28 -12.59 6.95
C ASN A 198 1.29 -13.56 7.62
N ASP A 199 0.06 -13.12 7.90
CA ASP A 199 -0.96 -13.95 8.54
C ASP A 199 -1.45 -15.08 7.61
N PHE A 200 -1.50 -14.83 6.29
CA PHE A 200 -1.80 -15.83 5.27
C PHE A 200 -0.73 -16.94 5.25
N GLY A 201 0.56 -16.59 5.35
CA GLY A 201 1.64 -17.57 5.48
C GLY A 201 1.48 -18.45 6.72
N LYS A 202 1.14 -17.84 7.87
CA LYS A 202 0.87 -18.57 9.13
C LYS A 202 -0.31 -19.54 9.00
N ALA A 203 -1.39 -19.10 8.33
CA ALA A 203 -2.57 -19.95 8.09
C ALA A 203 -2.26 -21.18 7.24
N LEU A 204 -1.15 -21.15 6.48
CA LEU A 204 -0.63 -22.26 5.69
C LEU A 204 0.49 -23.05 6.41
N ASN A 205 0.69 -22.84 7.71
CA ASN A 205 1.79 -23.41 8.49
C ASN A 205 3.18 -23.15 7.84
N SER A 206 3.36 -21.93 7.30
CA SER A 206 4.57 -21.45 6.64
C SER A 206 4.83 -19.99 7.01
N GLY A 207 5.87 -19.40 6.45
CA GLY A 207 6.09 -17.95 6.45
C GLY A 207 5.64 -17.32 5.14
N ALA A 208 5.33 -16.02 5.18
CA ALA A 208 5.09 -15.24 3.97
C ALA A 208 5.44 -13.76 4.15
N HIS A 209 5.76 -13.11 3.02
CA HIS A 209 5.94 -11.67 2.91
C HIS A 209 5.46 -11.17 1.54
N LEU A 210 5.24 -9.85 1.42
CA LEU A 210 4.94 -9.23 0.12
C LEU A 210 6.23 -8.99 -0.68
N SER A 211 6.25 -9.37 -1.96
CA SER A 211 7.28 -8.97 -2.92
C SER A 211 6.82 -7.85 -3.85
N ALA A 212 5.52 -7.71 -4.07
CA ALA A 212 4.94 -6.63 -4.86
C ALA A 212 3.57 -6.23 -4.31
N LEU A 213 3.28 -4.93 -4.38
CA LEU A 213 1.97 -4.38 -4.00
C LEU A 213 1.61 -3.21 -4.91
N ARG A 214 0.39 -3.22 -5.45
CA ARG A 214 -0.17 -2.13 -6.24
C ARG A 214 -1.57 -1.80 -5.77
N ARG A 215 -1.83 -0.55 -5.40
CA ARG A 215 -3.20 -0.09 -5.14
C ARG A 215 -3.88 0.27 -6.44
N THR A 216 -4.95 -0.44 -6.78
CA THR A 216 -5.69 -0.26 -8.04
C THR A 216 -6.88 0.68 -7.87
N LYS A 217 -7.54 0.70 -6.68
CA LYS A 217 -8.72 1.55 -6.45
C LYS A 217 -8.75 2.19 -5.07
N ILE A 218 -9.40 3.36 -5.00
CA ILE A 218 -9.88 4.02 -3.79
C ILE A 218 -11.30 4.50 -4.08
N GLY A 219 -12.33 3.85 -3.51
CA GLY A 219 -13.72 4.11 -3.85
C GLY A 219 -13.96 4.02 -5.36
N ASP A 220 -14.47 5.08 -5.94
CA ASP A 220 -14.75 5.19 -7.39
C ASP A 220 -13.51 5.55 -8.23
N PHE A 221 -12.40 5.91 -7.60
CA PHE A 221 -11.16 6.23 -8.31
C PHE A 221 -10.42 4.96 -8.70
N ASP A 222 -10.07 4.87 -9.99
CA ASP A 222 -9.30 3.76 -10.56
C ASP A 222 -7.91 4.24 -10.98
N VAL A 223 -6.91 3.37 -10.84
CA VAL A 223 -5.53 3.65 -11.23
C VAL A 223 -5.39 3.86 -12.73
N ASP A 224 -6.26 3.27 -13.53
CA ASP A 224 -6.25 3.41 -14.99
C ASP A 224 -6.60 4.86 -15.43
N ASN A 225 -7.25 5.62 -14.56
CA ASN A 225 -7.53 7.05 -14.76
C ASN A 225 -6.44 7.96 -14.17
N SER A 226 -5.36 7.40 -13.64
CA SER A 226 -4.26 8.17 -13.05
C SER A 226 -3.19 8.52 -14.07
N VAL A 227 -2.39 9.52 -13.75
CA VAL A 227 -1.23 9.91 -14.55
C VAL A 227 0.06 9.68 -13.75
N THR A 228 1.16 9.40 -14.44
CA THR A 228 2.48 9.38 -13.80
C THR A 228 2.91 10.78 -13.38
N ILE A 229 3.88 10.87 -12.48
CA ILE A 229 4.44 12.16 -12.04
C ILE A 229 4.99 12.93 -13.24
N GLU A 230 5.68 12.25 -14.16
CA GLU A 230 6.29 12.83 -15.36
C GLU A 230 5.22 13.41 -16.28
N ASN A 231 4.15 12.67 -16.54
CA ASN A 231 3.03 13.13 -17.37
C ASN A 231 2.27 14.29 -16.71
N PHE A 232 2.08 14.24 -15.39
CA PHE A 232 1.51 15.37 -14.66
C PHE A 232 2.35 16.64 -14.85
N ILE A 233 3.67 16.56 -14.66
CA ILE A 233 4.59 17.70 -14.83
C ILE A 233 4.57 18.21 -16.27
N LYS A 234 4.63 17.30 -17.24
CA LYS A 234 4.54 17.66 -18.66
C LYS A 234 3.26 18.44 -18.96
N ASN A 235 2.11 17.92 -18.52
CA ASN A 235 0.81 18.56 -18.74
C ASN A 235 0.67 19.91 -18.01
N LEU A 236 1.39 20.10 -16.90
CA LEU A 236 1.39 21.34 -16.13
C LEU A 236 2.14 22.46 -16.83
N HIS A 237 3.18 22.12 -17.63
CA HIS A 237 4.05 23.06 -18.33
C HIS A 237 3.77 23.15 -19.86
N MET A 238 2.78 22.40 -20.37
CA MET A 238 2.31 22.58 -21.75
C MET A 238 1.42 23.82 -21.79
N GLU A 239 1.90 24.87 -22.46
CA GLU A 239 1.12 26.09 -22.78
C GLU A 239 0.03 25.81 -23.81
#